data_dababb0a00cbb61abc2fa6b0b1488165
#
_entry.id   dababb0a00cbb61abc2fa6b0b1488165
#
_cell.length_a   1.000
_cell.length_b   1.000
_cell.length_c   1.000
_cell.angle_alpha   90.00
_cell.angle_beta   90.00
_cell.angle_gamma   90.00
#
_symmetry.space_group_name_H-M   'P 1'
#
loop_
_entity.id
_entity.type
_entity.pdbx_description
1 polymer ?
#
loop_
_entity_poly.entity_id
_entity_poly.type
_entity_poly.pdbx_seq_one_letter_code
_entity_poly.pdbx_strand_id
1 'polypeptide(L)'
;MPVVYLRPVNPRLLLGVTVLGLIGLMSDHVRADEKFDASNYLSGDWGGLRSELHDKGADITVEYVGEAAANLHGGYNKDKTARYTDQLALGTTLDMNKLAGWHGAKFQLMVTERTGRNLAGDRIGDPRAGMLSSTQEVYGRGQTWRLTQMWLSQEFLEGDLDVKFGRFGEGEDFNAFPCDFQNNAFCGAQVANWAGSVWYNWPVSQWAARVKYKITPEVYAQVGAFEVNSSYLETGNGFKLSGSGAEGALFPVELVWTPKVNGLPGEYRAGYYYSNAKADDVFDGADGQPQPVSGGAFQSHGSKHGAWIVIQQQLTSRGGSTDRGLSVFFNATMHDKETNLVDNFVQAGVSYKGPFDSRPKDDFGFGVARIHVNPAVAKQASLTNQLADISDYDNPAFMPIRDTEYDAEIYYGFAITPWLTLRPNLQYIRHPGGVDEVDSAVVAGLKMAVKF
;
A
#
# COMPACT_ATOMS: atom_id res chain seq x y z
N MET A 1 -27.23 40.34 -45.28
CA MET A 1 -26.28 39.89 -44.25
C MET A 1 -26.94 40.09 -42.90
N PRO A 2 -27.46 39.06 -42.25
CA PRO A 2 -27.87 39.18 -40.86
C PRO A 2 -26.77 38.65 -39.94
N VAL A 3 -26.44 39.45 -38.96
CA VAL A 3 -25.50 39.15 -37.87
C VAL A 3 -26.21 38.25 -36.88
N VAL A 4 -25.65 37.04 -36.62
CA VAL A 4 -26.11 36.11 -35.59
C VAL A 4 -25.45 36.45 -34.27
N TYR A 5 -26.21 36.91 -33.30
CA TYR A 5 -25.80 37.06 -31.90
C TYR A 5 -25.78 35.68 -31.21
N LEU A 6 -24.58 35.22 -30.82
CA LEU A 6 -24.41 34.10 -29.90
C LEU A 6 -24.64 34.61 -28.48
N ARG A 7 -25.60 33.99 -27.76
CA ARG A 7 -25.85 34.22 -26.33
C ARG A 7 -24.74 33.54 -25.51
N PRO A 8 -24.27 34.15 -24.42
CA PRO A 8 -23.32 33.52 -23.53
C PRO A 8 -24.01 32.40 -22.71
N VAL A 9 -23.39 31.22 -22.69
CA VAL A 9 -23.76 30.10 -21.83
C VAL A 9 -23.24 30.38 -20.43
N ASN A 10 -24.09 30.25 -19.45
CA ASN A 10 -23.87 30.52 -18.03
C ASN A 10 -23.01 29.42 -17.41
N PRO A 11 -21.83 29.67 -16.83
CA PRO A 11 -21.05 28.66 -16.13
C PRO A 11 -21.41 28.68 -14.63
N ARG A 12 -22.38 27.89 -14.22
CA ARG A 12 -22.62 27.61 -12.81
C ARG A 12 -22.95 26.12 -12.67
N LEU A 13 -21.92 25.32 -12.47
CA LEU A 13 -21.96 24.06 -11.73
C LEU A 13 -20.56 23.82 -11.17
N LEU A 14 -20.29 24.48 -10.05
CA LEU A 14 -19.19 24.17 -9.14
C LEU A 14 -19.64 22.95 -8.34
N LEU A 15 -19.07 21.79 -8.62
CA LEU A 15 -19.11 20.63 -7.74
C LEU A 15 -17.74 20.52 -7.08
N GLY A 16 -17.69 20.86 -5.80
CA GLY A 16 -16.54 20.65 -4.96
C GLY A 16 -16.33 19.14 -4.73
N VAL A 17 -15.23 18.62 -5.22
CA VAL A 17 -14.77 17.25 -4.91
C VAL A 17 -13.86 17.33 -3.70
N THR A 18 -14.42 17.08 -2.51
CA THR A 18 -13.61 16.88 -1.30
C THR A 18 -13.27 15.39 -1.22
N VAL A 19 -12.11 15.00 -1.70
CA VAL A 19 -11.60 13.64 -1.57
C VAL A 19 -10.95 13.49 -0.21
N LEU A 20 -11.63 12.81 0.71
CA LEU A 20 -11.09 12.27 1.94
C LEU A 20 -10.63 10.82 1.66
N GLY A 21 -9.41 10.66 1.20
CA GLY A 21 -8.72 9.37 1.09
C GLY A 21 -7.42 9.44 1.88
N LEU A 22 -7.35 8.69 2.96
CA LEU A 22 -6.11 8.44 3.66
C LEU A 22 -5.17 7.66 2.75
N ILE A 23 -3.99 8.25 2.47
CA ILE A 23 -2.81 7.62 1.87
C ILE A 23 -3.13 6.61 0.74
N GLY A 24 -3.98 7.00 -0.17
CA GLY A 24 -3.97 6.50 -1.53
C GLY A 24 -3.33 7.61 -2.35
N LEU A 25 -2.10 7.40 -2.81
CA LEU A 25 -1.43 8.32 -3.72
C LEU A 25 -2.21 8.39 -5.03
N MET A 26 -3.34 9.07 -5.01
CA MET A 26 -3.86 9.61 -6.25
C MET A 26 -2.91 10.72 -6.65
N SER A 27 -2.36 10.63 -7.83
CA SER A 27 -1.75 11.76 -8.51
C SER A 27 -2.86 12.80 -8.71
N ASP A 28 -3.10 13.61 -7.68
CA ASP A 28 -3.93 14.78 -7.80
C ASP A 28 -3.28 15.68 -8.84
N HIS A 29 -3.96 15.81 -9.98
CA HIS A 29 -3.79 17.01 -10.76
C HIS A 29 -4.25 18.14 -9.85
N VAL A 30 -3.30 18.83 -9.19
CA VAL A 30 -3.57 20.07 -8.46
C VAL A 30 -4.24 21.00 -9.46
N ARG A 31 -5.55 21.14 -9.34
CA ARG A 31 -6.27 22.21 -9.97
C ARG A 31 -5.79 23.51 -9.33
N ALA A 32 -5.21 24.36 -10.13
CA ALA A 32 -4.51 25.59 -9.75
C ALA A 32 -5.36 26.67 -9.06
N ASP A 33 -6.54 26.37 -8.48
CA ASP A 33 -7.43 27.36 -7.86
C ASP A 33 -8.33 26.84 -6.73
N GLU A 34 -8.00 25.71 -6.08
CA GLU A 34 -8.78 25.28 -4.94
C GLU A 34 -8.31 26.05 -3.69
N LYS A 35 -9.19 26.90 -3.14
CA LYS A 35 -8.90 27.67 -1.94
C LYS A 35 -8.60 26.74 -0.78
N PHE A 36 -7.49 26.99 -0.08
CA PHE A 36 -7.11 26.23 1.12
C PHE A 36 -8.25 26.23 2.15
N ASP A 37 -8.63 25.05 2.63
CA ASP A 37 -9.67 24.89 3.66
C ASP A 37 -9.05 24.41 4.98
N ALA A 38 -8.76 25.35 5.86
CA ALA A 38 -8.20 25.12 7.18
C ALA A 38 -9.04 24.21 8.07
N SER A 39 -10.34 24.06 7.81
CA SER A 39 -11.23 23.18 8.59
C SER A 39 -10.91 21.69 8.43
N ASN A 40 -10.16 21.33 7.39
CA ASN A 40 -9.69 19.95 7.16
C ASN A 40 -8.51 19.55 8.04
N TYR A 41 -8.01 20.44 8.92
CA TYR A 41 -6.82 20.23 9.72
C TYR A 41 -7.08 20.54 11.20
N LEU A 42 -6.60 19.68 12.09
CA LEU A 42 -6.71 19.85 13.55
C LEU A 42 -6.08 21.15 14.03
N SER A 43 -4.92 21.50 13.50
CA SER A 43 -4.17 22.71 13.87
C SER A 43 -4.65 23.98 13.14
N GLY A 44 -5.64 23.85 12.24
CA GLY A 44 -6.23 24.99 11.51
C GLY A 44 -5.23 25.69 10.58
N ASP A 45 -5.36 27.02 10.49
CA ASP A 45 -4.63 27.86 9.53
C ASP A 45 -3.36 28.54 10.11
N TRP A 46 -2.98 28.24 11.35
CA TRP A 46 -1.81 28.84 12.01
C TRP A 46 -1.81 30.40 11.98
N GLY A 47 -2.98 31.00 12.12
CA GLY A 47 -3.15 32.45 12.02
C GLY A 47 -3.02 33.02 10.61
N GLY A 48 -3.30 32.24 9.58
CA GLY A 48 -3.22 32.63 8.17
C GLY A 48 -1.95 32.15 7.46
N LEU A 49 -0.94 31.66 8.21
CA LEU A 49 0.35 31.25 7.63
C LEU A 49 0.21 30.05 6.68
N ARG A 50 -0.66 29.08 7.02
CA ARG A 50 -0.83 27.88 6.20
C ARG A 50 -1.48 28.21 4.86
N SER A 51 -2.51 29.05 4.85
CA SER A 51 -3.11 29.60 3.63
C SER A 51 -2.09 30.38 2.80
N GLU A 52 -1.27 31.22 3.44
CA GLU A 52 -0.23 31.98 2.74
C GLU A 52 0.83 31.07 2.09
N LEU A 53 1.24 29.99 2.78
CA LEU A 53 2.19 29.03 2.24
C LEU A 53 1.59 28.27 1.03
N HIS A 54 0.33 27.81 1.16
CA HIS A 54 -0.40 27.17 0.07
C HIS A 54 -0.51 28.06 -1.16
N ASP A 55 -0.91 29.34 -0.99
CA ASP A 55 -1.01 30.29 -2.08
C ASP A 55 0.33 30.52 -2.79
N LYS A 56 1.43 30.47 -2.04
CA LYS A 56 2.80 30.54 -2.55
C LYS A 56 3.30 29.23 -3.17
N GLY A 57 2.54 28.13 -3.06
CA GLY A 57 2.90 26.83 -3.63
C GLY A 57 3.64 25.88 -2.69
N ALA A 58 3.48 26.05 -1.37
CA ALA A 58 4.06 25.15 -0.37
C ALA A 58 2.95 24.56 0.51
N ASP A 59 2.63 23.28 0.32
CA ASP A 59 1.68 22.53 1.14
C ASP A 59 2.42 21.74 2.21
N ILE A 60 2.02 21.95 3.47
CA ILE A 60 2.60 21.25 4.62
C ILE A 60 1.70 20.10 5.02
N THR A 61 2.26 18.91 5.10
CA THR A 61 1.59 17.69 5.53
C THR A 61 2.08 17.30 6.93
N VAL A 62 1.13 17.11 7.85
CA VAL A 62 1.36 16.49 9.16
C VAL A 62 0.21 15.53 9.39
N GLU A 63 0.49 14.24 9.34
CA GLU A 63 -0.52 13.19 9.47
C GLU A 63 -0.10 12.14 10.51
N TYR A 64 -1.08 11.65 11.23
CA TYR A 64 -0.90 10.60 12.23
C TYR A 64 -1.91 9.50 12.02
N VAL A 65 -1.43 8.26 12.01
CA VAL A 65 -2.27 7.06 11.98
C VAL A 65 -1.91 6.20 13.19
N GLY A 66 -2.90 5.89 14.02
CA GLY A 66 -2.74 4.99 15.15
C GLY A 66 -3.63 3.76 15.01
N GLU A 67 -3.10 2.58 15.32
CA GLU A 67 -3.82 1.30 15.18
C GLU A 67 -3.70 0.46 16.45
N ALA A 68 -4.84 0.25 17.11
CA ALA A 68 -4.97 -0.73 18.17
C ALA A 68 -5.54 -2.03 17.62
N ALA A 69 -5.01 -3.17 18.06
CA ALA A 69 -5.53 -4.50 17.75
C ALA A 69 -5.57 -5.37 19.01
N ALA A 70 -6.65 -6.11 19.23
CA ALA A 70 -6.84 -6.97 20.38
C ALA A 70 -7.26 -8.38 19.95
N ASN A 71 -6.53 -9.41 20.40
CA ASN A 71 -6.92 -10.80 20.21
C ASN A 71 -8.13 -11.12 21.07
N LEU A 72 -9.26 -11.46 20.44
CA LEU A 72 -10.49 -11.88 21.11
C LEU A 72 -10.56 -13.40 21.26
N HIS A 73 -10.04 -14.15 20.25
CA HIS A 73 -10.12 -15.60 20.21
C HIS A 73 -9.06 -16.17 19.24
N GLY A 74 -8.54 -17.35 19.56
CA GLY A 74 -7.65 -18.13 18.69
C GLY A 74 -6.24 -17.55 18.53
N GLY A 75 -5.59 -17.89 17.43
CA GLY A 75 -4.19 -17.62 17.19
C GLY A 75 -3.27 -18.64 17.88
N TYR A 76 -1.97 -18.53 17.64
CA TYR A 76 -0.96 -19.41 18.23
C TYR A 76 -0.90 -19.25 19.76
N ASN A 77 -0.81 -18.01 20.23
CA ASN A 77 -0.90 -17.70 21.65
C ASN A 77 -2.31 -17.16 21.96
N LYS A 78 -3.09 -17.92 22.73
CA LYS A 78 -4.49 -17.64 23.06
C LYS A 78 -4.68 -16.59 24.15
N ASP A 79 -3.60 -16.04 24.72
CA ASP A 79 -3.70 -14.97 25.72
C ASP A 79 -4.34 -13.72 25.10
N LYS A 80 -5.43 -13.28 25.72
CA LYS A 80 -6.12 -12.06 25.33
C LYS A 80 -5.25 -10.87 25.65
N THR A 81 -4.81 -10.16 24.60
CA THR A 81 -3.97 -8.98 24.74
C THR A 81 -4.27 -7.99 23.62
N ALA A 82 -3.91 -6.74 23.85
CA ALA A 82 -3.95 -5.69 22.84
C ALA A 82 -2.54 -5.20 22.53
N ARG A 83 -2.35 -4.75 21.29
CA ARG A 83 -1.14 -4.06 20.84
C ARG A 83 -1.52 -2.78 20.14
N TYR A 84 -0.61 -1.83 20.22
CA TYR A 84 -0.76 -0.53 19.58
C TYR A 84 0.49 -0.23 18.76
N THR A 85 0.28 0.32 17.58
CA THR A 85 1.32 0.84 16.71
C THR A 85 0.83 2.11 16.04
N ASP A 86 1.75 2.97 15.63
CA ASP A 86 1.42 4.22 14.97
C ASP A 86 2.43 4.64 13.92
N GLN A 87 2.03 5.65 13.16
CA GLN A 87 2.82 6.32 12.15
C GLN A 87 2.57 7.82 12.21
N LEU A 88 3.64 8.60 12.29
CA LEU A 88 3.66 10.03 12.05
C LEU A 88 4.32 10.31 10.70
N ALA A 89 3.66 11.10 9.85
CA ALA A 89 4.20 11.55 8.56
C ALA A 89 4.31 13.07 8.56
N LEU A 90 5.50 13.58 8.25
CA LEU A 90 5.83 15.01 8.18
C LEU A 90 6.40 15.32 6.80
N GLY A 91 5.80 16.27 6.09
CA GLY A 91 6.28 16.56 4.74
C GLY A 91 5.83 17.88 4.16
N THR A 92 6.29 18.12 2.95
CA THR A 92 5.86 19.26 2.13
C THR A 92 5.83 18.88 0.66
N THR A 93 4.81 19.40 -0.03
CA THR A 93 4.73 19.41 -1.50
C THR A 93 4.96 20.83 -1.97
N LEU A 94 5.89 21.03 -2.91
CA LEU A 94 6.24 22.33 -3.47
C LEU A 94 5.80 22.40 -4.93
N ASP A 95 4.92 23.34 -5.25
CA ASP A 95 4.60 23.73 -6.62
C ASP A 95 5.71 24.67 -7.13
N MET A 96 6.61 24.16 -7.95
CA MET A 96 7.75 24.91 -8.45
C MET A 96 7.34 26.00 -9.45
N ASN A 97 6.15 25.90 -10.05
CA ASN A 97 5.63 26.97 -10.89
C ASN A 97 5.29 28.22 -10.04
N LYS A 98 4.57 28.05 -8.93
CA LYS A 98 4.25 29.14 -8.01
C LYS A 98 5.48 29.73 -7.32
N LEU A 99 6.43 28.85 -6.91
CA LEU A 99 7.62 29.26 -6.17
C LEU A 99 8.71 29.89 -7.04
N ALA A 100 8.92 29.37 -8.23
CA ALA A 100 10.09 29.71 -9.07
C ALA A 100 9.77 29.92 -10.55
N GLY A 101 8.49 29.90 -10.97
CA GLY A 101 8.11 29.97 -12.38
C GLY A 101 8.51 28.74 -13.21
N TRP A 102 8.82 27.61 -12.55
CA TRP A 102 9.17 26.37 -13.22
C TRP A 102 7.93 25.54 -13.52
N HIS A 103 7.35 25.76 -14.69
CA HIS A 103 6.08 25.18 -15.11
C HIS A 103 6.11 23.64 -15.14
N GLY A 104 5.07 23.02 -14.59
CA GLY A 104 4.87 21.57 -14.58
C GLY A 104 5.81 20.81 -13.64
N ALA A 105 6.63 21.50 -12.84
CA ALA A 105 7.52 20.88 -11.88
C ALA A 105 6.93 20.88 -10.47
N LYS A 106 7.08 19.73 -9.75
CA LYS A 106 6.72 19.56 -8.33
C LYS A 106 7.86 18.90 -7.58
N PHE A 107 8.08 19.31 -6.35
CA PHE A 107 9.01 18.66 -5.43
C PHE A 107 8.28 18.17 -4.20
N GLN A 108 8.59 16.94 -3.75
CA GLN A 108 8.04 16.33 -2.54
C GLN A 108 9.16 15.98 -1.58
N LEU A 109 8.93 16.28 -0.31
CA LEU A 109 9.75 15.78 0.79
C LEU A 109 8.81 15.20 1.86
N MET A 110 9.08 13.97 2.31
CA MET A 110 8.34 13.33 3.39
C MET A 110 9.27 12.52 4.28
N VAL A 111 9.11 12.67 5.57
CA VAL A 111 9.74 11.85 6.61
C VAL A 111 8.64 11.17 7.39
N THR A 112 8.83 9.88 7.68
CA THR A 112 7.86 9.07 8.41
C THR A 112 8.52 8.43 9.62
N GLU A 113 7.80 8.40 10.73
CA GLU A 113 8.18 7.69 11.94
C GLU A 113 7.13 6.63 12.24
N ARG A 114 7.57 5.43 12.61
CA ARG A 114 6.72 4.34 13.08
C ARG A 114 7.18 3.87 14.44
N THR A 115 6.22 3.61 15.36
CA THR A 115 6.48 3.02 16.69
C THR A 115 5.47 1.94 17.03
N GLY A 116 5.70 1.27 18.16
CA GLY A 116 4.75 0.33 18.76
C GLY A 116 5.05 -1.15 18.50
N ARG A 117 4.03 -1.98 18.75
CA ARG A 117 4.11 -3.44 18.69
C ARG A 117 2.94 -4.01 17.89
N ASN A 118 3.20 -5.11 17.17
CA ASN A 118 2.22 -5.77 16.32
C ASN A 118 1.61 -6.98 17.03
N LEU A 119 0.28 -7.10 16.96
CA LEU A 119 -0.44 -8.24 17.51
C LEU A 119 -0.18 -9.52 16.71
N ALA A 120 -0.03 -9.42 15.39
CA ALA A 120 0.19 -10.56 14.50
C ALA A 120 1.45 -11.35 14.90
N GLY A 121 2.59 -10.68 15.07
CA GLY A 121 3.84 -11.32 15.49
C GLY A 121 3.85 -11.74 16.97
N ASP A 122 3.16 -11.00 17.83
CA ASP A 122 3.18 -11.29 19.28
C ASP A 122 2.24 -12.42 19.70
N ARG A 123 1.14 -12.67 18.96
CA ARG A 123 0.08 -13.58 19.40
C ARG A 123 -0.53 -14.46 18.32
N ILE A 124 -0.70 -13.96 17.12
CA ILE A 124 -1.57 -14.61 16.12
C ILE A 124 -0.82 -15.67 15.35
N GLY A 125 0.34 -15.35 14.77
CA GLY A 125 1.16 -16.30 14.03
C GLY A 125 2.02 -17.18 14.93
N ASP A 126 2.34 -18.40 14.48
CA ASP A 126 3.41 -19.23 15.05
C ASP A 126 4.74 -18.48 14.93
N PRO A 127 5.52 -18.28 16.01
CA PRO A 127 6.78 -17.53 15.93
C PRO A 127 7.82 -18.14 14.98
N ARG A 128 7.69 -19.45 14.64
CA ARG A 128 8.56 -20.16 13.68
C ARG A 128 8.21 -19.85 12.22
N ALA A 129 6.95 -19.44 11.94
CA ALA A 129 6.43 -19.14 10.61
C ALA A 129 6.05 -17.67 10.42
N GLY A 130 5.53 -17.03 11.46
CA GLY A 130 4.88 -15.70 11.39
C GLY A 130 3.50 -15.76 10.73
N MET A 131 2.80 -14.64 10.70
CA MET A 131 1.67 -14.41 9.81
C MET A 131 2.16 -14.06 8.40
N LEU A 132 1.33 -14.32 7.37
CA LEU A 132 1.59 -13.83 6.02
C LEU A 132 1.15 -12.37 5.91
N SER A 133 -0.02 -12.02 6.42
CA SER A 133 -0.51 -10.63 6.55
C SER A 133 -0.12 -10.00 7.90
N SER A 134 -0.71 -8.85 8.20
CA SER A 134 -0.58 -8.16 9.49
C SER A 134 -1.92 -7.59 9.91
N THR A 135 -2.27 -7.72 11.18
CA THR A 135 -3.49 -7.13 11.75
C THR A 135 -3.41 -5.60 11.91
N GLN A 136 -2.23 -5.01 11.65
CA GLN A 136 -1.94 -3.59 11.79
C GLN A 136 -0.98 -3.18 10.67
N GLU A 137 -1.47 -2.40 9.68
CA GLU A 137 -0.72 -2.08 8.46
C GLU A 137 0.41 -1.07 8.69
N VAL A 138 0.26 -0.16 9.67
CA VAL A 138 1.30 0.82 9.97
C VAL A 138 2.49 0.22 10.73
N TYR A 139 2.43 -1.07 11.11
CA TYR A 139 3.57 -1.77 11.69
C TYR A 139 4.55 -2.28 10.61
N GLY A 140 5.83 -2.23 10.93
CA GLY A 140 6.88 -2.84 10.10
C GLY A 140 7.88 -1.83 9.53
N ARG A 141 8.84 -2.38 8.82
CA ARG A 141 9.96 -1.63 8.24
C ARG A 141 10.84 -0.93 9.29
N GLY A 142 10.98 -1.53 10.51
CA GLY A 142 11.99 -1.21 11.50
C GLY A 142 11.57 -0.27 12.61
N GLN A 143 10.30 0.16 12.69
CA GLN A 143 9.80 1.02 13.77
C GLN A 143 10.78 2.17 14.09
N THR A 144 11.01 3.05 13.12
CA THR A 144 12.04 4.09 13.14
C THR A 144 11.67 5.24 12.21
N TRP A 145 12.43 6.33 12.29
CA TRP A 145 12.37 7.44 11.36
C TRP A 145 12.97 7.07 9.99
N ARG A 146 12.28 7.44 8.90
CA ARG A 146 12.72 7.21 7.52
C ARG A 146 12.46 8.41 6.62
N LEU A 147 13.40 8.70 5.73
CA LEU A 147 13.15 9.52 4.55
C LEU A 147 12.30 8.70 3.58
N THR A 148 11.00 9.00 3.55
CA THR A 148 10.03 8.22 2.80
C THR A 148 9.89 8.70 1.36
N GLN A 149 9.95 10.02 1.17
CA GLN A 149 9.90 10.65 -0.15
C GLN A 149 10.88 11.82 -0.21
N MET A 150 11.60 11.93 -1.31
CA MET A 150 12.37 13.09 -1.73
C MET A 150 12.51 13.02 -3.24
N TRP A 151 11.54 13.56 -3.96
CA TRP A 151 11.50 13.44 -5.42
C TRP A 151 11.08 14.73 -6.10
N LEU A 152 11.50 14.84 -7.37
CA LEU A 152 11.06 15.87 -8.30
C LEU A 152 10.27 15.19 -9.42
N SER A 153 9.10 15.73 -9.76
CA SER A 153 8.40 15.40 -11.00
C SER A 153 8.34 16.58 -11.94
N GLN A 154 8.32 16.29 -13.24
CA GLN A 154 8.21 17.26 -14.31
C GLN A 154 7.23 16.78 -15.37
N GLU A 155 6.23 17.61 -15.64
CA GLU A 155 5.28 17.41 -16.73
C GLU A 155 5.84 18.03 -18.04
N PHE A 156 5.67 17.31 -19.14
CA PHE A 156 5.98 17.70 -20.50
C PHE A 156 4.78 17.44 -21.40
N LEU A 157 4.79 17.93 -22.65
CA LEU A 157 3.76 17.69 -23.65
C LEU A 157 2.35 18.04 -23.13
N GLU A 158 2.22 19.23 -22.53
CA GLU A 158 0.95 19.71 -21.97
C GLU A 158 0.38 18.78 -20.86
N GLY A 159 1.24 18.04 -20.16
CA GLY A 159 0.89 17.11 -19.09
C GLY A 159 0.61 15.68 -19.55
N ASP A 160 0.84 15.35 -20.82
CA ASP A 160 0.71 13.98 -21.30
C ASP A 160 1.91 13.10 -20.95
N LEU A 161 3.08 13.68 -20.74
CA LEU A 161 4.27 12.99 -20.27
C LEU A 161 4.67 13.53 -18.90
N ASP A 162 4.74 12.65 -17.89
CA ASP A 162 5.19 12.97 -16.54
C ASP A 162 6.40 12.10 -16.18
N VAL A 163 7.50 12.75 -15.78
CA VAL A 163 8.75 12.11 -15.37
C VAL A 163 8.99 12.43 -13.90
N LYS A 164 9.18 11.40 -13.07
CA LYS A 164 9.49 11.54 -11.63
C LYS A 164 10.81 10.85 -11.34
N PHE A 165 11.67 11.50 -10.57
CA PHE A 165 12.92 10.90 -10.12
C PHE A 165 13.28 11.34 -8.72
N GLY A 166 14.02 10.49 -7.97
CA GLY A 166 14.45 10.77 -6.61
C GLY A 166 14.35 9.56 -5.70
N ARG A 167 13.99 9.79 -4.45
CA ARG A 167 13.76 8.77 -3.42
C ARG A 167 12.26 8.58 -3.20
N PHE A 168 11.72 7.42 -3.58
CA PHE A 168 10.31 7.05 -3.36
C PHE A 168 10.13 5.53 -3.46
N GLY A 169 8.98 5.03 -2.96
CA GLY A 169 8.63 3.63 -3.04
C GLY A 169 7.82 3.32 -4.30
N GLU A 170 7.88 2.10 -4.79
CA GLU A 170 7.19 1.63 -5.99
C GLU A 170 5.66 1.76 -5.87
N GLY A 171 5.14 1.44 -4.68
CA GLY A 171 3.70 1.46 -4.40
C GLY A 171 3.03 2.83 -4.50
N GLU A 172 3.83 3.91 -4.64
CA GLU A 172 3.30 5.24 -4.92
C GLU A 172 2.66 5.33 -6.31
N ASP A 173 3.21 4.60 -7.28
CA ASP A 173 2.79 4.67 -8.68
C ASP A 173 2.25 3.31 -9.18
N PHE A 174 2.89 2.19 -8.82
CA PHE A 174 2.62 0.86 -9.36
C PHE A 174 1.86 -0.03 -8.37
N ASN A 175 0.93 -0.85 -8.87
CA ASN A 175 0.05 -1.69 -8.04
C ASN A 175 -0.66 -0.90 -6.93
N ALA A 176 -0.87 0.40 -7.13
CA ALA A 176 -1.43 1.29 -6.12
C ALA A 176 -2.87 0.86 -5.77
N PHE A 177 -3.18 0.85 -4.47
CA PHE A 177 -4.47 0.50 -3.93
C PHE A 177 -4.72 1.31 -2.64
N PRO A 178 -5.96 1.72 -2.33
CA PRO A 178 -6.29 2.44 -1.10
C PRO A 178 -5.92 1.66 0.17
N CYS A 179 -5.75 2.37 1.29
CA CYS A 179 -5.38 1.80 2.58
C CYS A 179 -6.39 2.20 3.67
N ASP A 180 -7.67 1.92 3.43
CA ASP A 180 -8.76 2.21 4.38
C ASP A 180 -8.88 1.15 5.48
N PHE A 181 -8.59 -0.11 5.15
CA PHE A 181 -8.58 -1.24 6.08
C PHE A 181 -7.38 -1.16 7.04
N GLN A 182 -7.47 -1.88 8.17
CA GLN A 182 -6.37 -2.01 9.12
C GLN A 182 -5.51 -3.25 8.87
N ASN A 183 -6.10 -4.33 8.35
CA ASN A 183 -5.32 -5.51 7.96
C ASN A 183 -4.53 -5.23 6.68
N ASN A 184 -3.23 -5.51 6.71
CA ASN A 184 -2.29 -5.23 5.62
C ASN A 184 -2.63 -5.99 4.31
N ALA A 185 -3.38 -7.09 4.37
CA ALA A 185 -3.87 -7.79 3.17
C ALA A 185 -4.81 -6.93 2.31
N PHE A 186 -5.34 -5.81 2.84
CA PHE A 186 -6.26 -4.90 2.14
C PHE A 186 -5.69 -3.48 1.99
N CYS A 187 -4.40 -3.28 2.17
CA CYS A 187 -3.77 -1.97 2.19
C CYS A 187 -2.63 -1.86 1.17
N GLY A 188 -2.67 -0.84 0.33
CA GLY A 188 -1.55 -0.46 -0.54
C GLY A 188 -1.15 -1.48 -1.60
N ALA A 189 0.06 -1.34 -2.11
CA ALA A 189 0.61 -2.19 -3.16
C ALA A 189 0.93 -3.59 -2.64
N GLN A 190 0.10 -4.57 -2.98
CA GLN A 190 0.21 -5.94 -2.47
C GLN A 190 1.46 -6.68 -2.93
N VAL A 191 2.01 -6.36 -4.11
CA VAL A 191 3.29 -6.94 -4.58
C VAL A 191 4.39 -6.79 -3.54
N ALA A 192 4.46 -5.66 -2.83
CA ALA A 192 5.47 -5.40 -1.81
C ALA A 192 5.41 -6.33 -0.59
N ASN A 193 4.24 -6.88 -0.29
CA ASN A 193 4.08 -7.81 0.81
C ASN A 193 4.67 -9.19 0.47
N TRP A 194 4.66 -9.57 -0.81
CA TRP A 194 5.06 -10.89 -1.27
C TRP A 194 6.44 -10.91 -1.95
N ALA A 195 6.84 -9.83 -2.61
CA ALA A 195 8.14 -9.67 -3.25
C ALA A 195 9.05 -8.67 -2.51
N GLY A 196 8.95 -8.60 -1.19
CA GLY A 196 9.56 -7.60 -0.32
C GLY A 196 11.09 -7.57 -0.27
N SER A 197 11.79 -8.53 -0.92
CA SER A 197 13.23 -8.49 -1.13
C SER A 197 13.67 -7.55 -2.26
N VAL A 198 12.79 -7.26 -3.22
CA VAL A 198 13.08 -6.41 -4.39
C VAL A 198 12.11 -5.24 -4.54
N TRP A 199 10.93 -5.31 -3.93
CA TRP A 199 9.93 -4.26 -3.93
C TRP A 199 9.73 -3.73 -2.52
N TYR A 200 10.12 -2.48 -2.26
CA TYR A 200 10.02 -1.88 -0.94
C TYR A 200 8.78 -0.97 -0.88
N ASN A 201 7.92 -1.24 0.09
CA ASN A 201 6.72 -0.42 0.28
C ASN A 201 6.95 0.66 1.34
N TRP A 202 6.04 1.63 1.39
CA TRP A 202 5.98 2.67 2.41
C TRP A 202 6.27 2.10 3.82
N PRO A 203 7.09 2.74 4.66
CA PRO A 203 7.75 4.03 4.50
C PRO A 203 9.20 3.96 3.96
N VAL A 204 9.60 2.86 3.36
CA VAL A 204 10.93 2.73 2.75
C VAL A 204 10.94 3.34 1.36
N SER A 205 11.96 4.13 1.07
CA SER A 205 12.21 4.65 -0.27
C SER A 205 13.56 4.20 -0.81
N GLN A 206 13.69 4.16 -2.12
CA GLN A 206 14.94 3.91 -2.84
C GLN A 206 15.14 4.92 -3.96
N TRP A 207 16.35 5.00 -4.53
CA TRP A 207 16.57 5.80 -5.73
C TRP A 207 15.79 5.20 -6.89
N ALA A 208 15.04 6.07 -7.58
CA ALA A 208 14.13 5.63 -8.61
C ALA A 208 13.89 6.70 -9.66
N ALA A 209 13.46 6.23 -10.83
CA ALA A 209 12.88 7.06 -11.89
C ALA A 209 11.62 6.38 -12.42
N ARG A 210 10.59 7.18 -12.72
CA ARG A 210 9.35 6.74 -13.34
C ARG A 210 8.98 7.65 -14.48
N VAL A 211 8.52 7.06 -15.60
CA VAL A 211 7.94 7.75 -16.75
C VAL A 211 6.50 7.28 -16.89
N LYS A 212 5.56 8.23 -16.95
CA LYS A 212 4.14 8.00 -17.21
C LYS A 212 3.72 8.76 -18.44
N TYR A 213 3.04 8.10 -19.36
CA TYR A 213 2.53 8.68 -20.60
C TYR A 213 1.05 8.43 -20.77
N LYS A 214 0.26 9.49 -20.96
CA LYS A 214 -1.17 9.43 -21.28
C LYS A 214 -1.34 9.08 -22.75
N ILE A 215 -1.93 7.93 -23.02
CA ILE A 215 -2.23 7.45 -24.38
C ILE A 215 -3.55 8.04 -24.85
N THR A 216 -4.51 8.12 -23.92
CA THR A 216 -5.80 8.80 -24.10
C THR A 216 -6.17 9.49 -22.78
N PRO A 217 -7.23 10.32 -22.71
CA PRO A 217 -7.68 10.89 -21.44
C PRO A 217 -8.02 9.87 -20.34
N GLU A 218 -8.33 8.62 -20.72
CA GLU A 218 -8.70 7.55 -19.79
C GLU A 218 -7.63 6.45 -19.64
N VAL A 219 -6.57 6.46 -20.49
CA VAL A 219 -5.57 5.39 -20.51
C VAL A 219 -4.17 5.97 -20.42
N TYR A 220 -3.39 5.49 -19.47
CA TYR A 220 -1.96 5.77 -19.41
C TYR A 220 -1.14 4.50 -19.21
N ALA A 221 0.09 4.54 -19.68
CA ALA A 221 1.10 3.54 -19.40
C ALA A 221 2.23 4.17 -18.57
N GLN A 222 2.85 3.37 -17.71
CA GLN A 222 4.00 3.82 -16.95
C GLN A 222 5.06 2.72 -16.83
N VAL A 223 6.30 3.16 -16.73
CA VAL A 223 7.48 2.32 -16.50
C VAL A 223 8.33 2.94 -15.41
N GLY A 224 9.01 2.12 -14.62
CA GLY A 224 9.90 2.56 -13.57
C GLY A 224 11.23 1.81 -13.58
N ALA A 225 12.23 2.41 -12.93
CA ALA A 225 13.47 1.77 -12.56
C ALA A 225 13.78 2.16 -11.11
N PHE A 226 13.93 1.16 -10.24
CA PHE A 226 14.11 1.31 -8.81
C PHE A 226 15.36 0.57 -8.38
N GLU A 227 16.24 1.20 -7.60
CA GLU A 227 17.41 0.56 -7.02
C GLU A 227 16.97 -0.52 -6.02
N VAL A 228 17.47 -1.73 -6.16
CA VAL A 228 17.32 -2.77 -5.13
C VAL A 228 18.54 -2.73 -4.22
N ASN A 229 18.31 -2.40 -2.95
CA ASN A 229 19.35 -2.24 -1.94
C ASN A 229 18.79 -2.59 -0.56
N SER A 230 19.02 -3.82 -0.12
CA SER A 230 18.47 -4.38 1.14
C SER A 230 18.89 -3.56 2.37
N SER A 231 20.02 -2.85 2.30
CA SER A 231 20.47 -2.00 3.41
C SER A 231 19.49 -0.85 3.74
N TYR A 232 18.62 -0.44 2.81
CA TYR A 232 17.57 0.54 3.12
C TYR A 232 16.50 0.00 4.08
N LEU A 233 16.37 -1.31 4.23
CA LEU A 233 15.45 -1.94 5.17
C LEU A 233 15.96 -1.90 6.62
N GLU A 234 17.27 -1.75 6.82
CA GLU A 234 17.87 -1.69 8.15
C GLU A 234 17.36 -0.49 8.96
N THR A 235 17.14 -0.70 10.25
CA THR A 235 16.59 0.32 11.17
C THR A 235 17.48 1.57 11.24
N GLY A 236 18.81 1.41 11.25
CA GLY A 236 19.78 2.52 11.32
C GLY A 236 19.94 3.30 10.01
N ASN A 237 19.39 2.81 8.90
CA ASN A 237 19.59 3.36 7.55
C ASN A 237 18.41 4.17 7.02
N GLY A 238 17.51 4.62 7.89
CA GLY A 238 16.30 5.35 7.49
C GLY A 238 16.53 6.61 6.64
N PHE A 239 17.70 7.23 6.77
CA PHE A 239 18.10 8.44 6.00
C PHE A 239 19.31 8.19 5.08
N LYS A 240 19.68 6.93 4.83
CA LYS A 240 20.78 6.61 3.94
C LYS A 240 20.48 7.05 2.51
N LEU A 241 21.32 7.94 1.96
CA LEU A 241 21.24 8.42 0.56
C LEU A 241 22.26 7.75 -0.35
N SER A 242 23.29 7.09 0.23
CA SER A 242 24.32 6.39 -0.54
C SER A 242 23.74 5.16 -1.22
N GLY A 243 24.04 4.94 -2.50
CA GLY A 243 23.76 3.71 -3.25
C GLY A 243 24.71 2.56 -2.93
N SER A 244 25.58 2.70 -1.92
CA SER A 244 26.44 1.61 -1.47
C SER A 244 25.60 0.44 -0.95
N GLY A 245 25.86 -0.76 -1.45
CA GLY A 245 25.07 -1.97 -1.18
C GLY A 245 23.96 -2.21 -2.19
N ALA A 246 23.94 -1.52 -3.33
CA ALA A 246 23.03 -1.81 -4.43
C ALA A 246 23.27 -3.25 -4.96
N GLU A 247 22.21 -4.03 -5.07
CA GLU A 247 22.20 -5.44 -5.46
C GLU A 247 21.67 -5.64 -6.89
N GLY A 248 21.04 -4.59 -7.44
CA GLY A 248 20.41 -4.60 -8.74
C GLY A 248 19.35 -3.52 -8.88
N ALA A 249 18.42 -3.74 -9.77
CA ALA A 249 17.29 -2.86 -10.02
C ALA A 249 16.00 -3.65 -10.27
N LEU A 250 14.89 -3.01 -9.97
CA LEU A 250 13.53 -3.46 -10.26
C LEU A 250 12.92 -2.59 -11.35
N PHE A 251 12.28 -3.20 -12.33
CA PHE A 251 11.67 -2.55 -13.49
C PHE A 251 10.18 -2.91 -13.58
N PRO A 252 9.28 -2.16 -12.92
CA PRO A 252 7.85 -2.32 -13.10
C PRO A 252 7.36 -1.65 -14.39
N VAL A 253 6.35 -2.26 -15.02
CA VAL A 253 5.56 -1.68 -16.10
C VAL A 253 4.08 -1.84 -15.77
N GLU A 254 3.27 -0.83 -16.05
CA GLU A 254 1.84 -0.87 -15.74
C GLU A 254 1.03 -0.11 -16.80
N LEU A 255 -0.10 -0.67 -17.19
CA LEU A 255 -1.15 -0.02 -17.95
C LEU A 255 -2.33 0.25 -17.03
N VAL A 256 -2.85 1.47 -17.08
CA VAL A 256 -4.00 1.90 -16.26
C VAL A 256 -5.08 2.47 -17.16
N TRP A 257 -6.31 1.99 -16.93
CA TRP A 257 -7.51 2.48 -17.60
C TRP A 257 -8.50 3.01 -16.55
N THR A 258 -8.93 4.27 -16.70
CA THR A 258 -9.82 4.98 -15.76
C THR A 258 -11.15 5.35 -16.45
N PRO A 259 -12.00 4.36 -16.82
CA PRO A 259 -13.24 4.64 -17.50
C PRO A 259 -14.33 5.17 -16.58
N LYS A 260 -15.38 5.71 -17.21
CA LYS A 260 -16.68 5.96 -16.56
C LYS A 260 -17.70 4.97 -17.06
N VAL A 261 -17.90 3.87 -16.34
CA VAL A 261 -18.90 2.86 -16.68
C VAL A 261 -20.28 3.33 -16.20
N ASN A 262 -21.23 3.56 -17.10
CA ASN A 262 -22.52 4.18 -16.80
C ASN A 262 -22.42 5.52 -16.06
N GLY A 263 -21.38 6.32 -16.35
CA GLY A 263 -21.11 7.60 -15.69
C GLY A 263 -20.43 7.49 -14.32
N LEU A 264 -20.16 6.29 -13.83
CA LEU A 264 -19.52 6.00 -12.54
C LEU A 264 -18.03 5.68 -12.73
N PRO A 265 -17.12 6.24 -11.91
CA PRO A 265 -15.68 6.05 -12.07
C PRO A 265 -15.25 4.62 -11.81
N GLY A 266 -14.32 4.15 -12.63
CA GLY A 266 -13.59 2.91 -12.46
C GLY A 266 -12.09 3.14 -12.60
N GLU A 267 -11.28 2.24 -12.04
CA GLU A 267 -9.84 2.18 -12.24
C GLU A 267 -9.41 0.73 -12.38
N TYR A 268 -8.73 0.43 -13.48
CA TYR A 268 -8.28 -0.91 -13.84
C TYR A 268 -6.80 -0.85 -14.15
N ARG A 269 -5.99 -1.63 -13.41
CA ARG A 269 -4.54 -1.69 -13.54
C ARG A 269 -4.10 -3.10 -13.92
N ALA A 270 -3.15 -3.21 -14.81
CA ALA A 270 -2.46 -4.46 -15.11
C ALA A 270 -0.97 -4.18 -15.27
N GLY A 271 -0.14 -4.93 -14.57
CA GLY A 271 1.28 -4.69 -14.57
C GLY A 271 2.12 -5.94 -14.39
N TYR A 272 3.41 -5.77 -14.61
CA TYR A 272 4.45 -6.78 -14.49
C TYR A 272 5.72 -6.14 -13.91
N TYR A 273 6.44 -6.86 -13.09
CA TYR A 273 7.76 -6.45 -12.66
C TYR A 273 8.82 -7.49 -12.99
N TYR A 274 10.01 -7.02 -13.25
CA TYR A 274 11.24 -7.79 -13.38
C TYR A 274 12.33 -7.14 -12.54
N SER A 275 13.08 -7.94 -11.79
CA SER A 275 14.27 -7.50 -11.07
C SER A 275 15.47 -8.33 -11.51
N ASN A 276 16.62 -7.68 -11.69
CA ASN A 276 17.90 -8.34 -11.95
C ASN A 276 18.75 -8.52 -10.68
N ALA A 277 18.19 -8.21 -9.51
CA ALA A 277 18.83 -8.57 -8.24
C ALA A 277 18.80 -10.08 -8.03
N LYS A 278 19.87 -10.60 -7.42
CA LYS A 278 19.96 -12.01 -7.08
C LYS A 278 18.91 -12.37 -6.01
N ALA A 279 18.36 -13.57 -6.13
CA ALA A 279 17.44 -14.13 -5.16
C ALA A 279 17.73 -15.63 -4.97
N ASP A 280 17.63 -16.09 -3.73
CA ASP A 280 17.82 -17.50 -3.42
C ASP A 280 16.55 -18.29 -3.79
N ASP A 281 16.77 -19.56 -4.24
CA ASP A 281 15.70 -20.52 -4.41
C ASP A 281 15.04 -20.84 -3.06
N VAL A 282 13.79 -21.26 -3.10
CA VAL A 282 13.04 -21.63 -1.88
C VAL A 282 13.12 -23.14 -1.57
N PHE A 283 13.74 -23.95 -2.45
CA PHE A 283 13.81 -25.40 -2.30
C PHE A 283 15.16 -26.00 -2.74
N ASP A 284 15.67 -25.62 -3.93
CA ASP A 284 16.86 -26.23 -4.50
C ASP A 284 18.16 -25.67 -3.91
N GLY A 285 19.11 -26.53 -3.65
CA GLY A 285 20.46 -26.20 -3.20
C GLY A 285 21.40 -25.90 -4.37
N ALA A 286 22.50 -25.20 -4.07
CA ALA A 286 23.51 -24.79 -5.05
C ALA A 286 24.23 -25.99 -5.73
N ASP A 287 24.13 -27.19 -5.17
CA ASP A 287 24.65 -28.44 -5.70
C ASP A 287 23.66 -29.24 -6.55
N GLY A 288 22.45 -28.71 -6.78
CA GLY A 288 21.40 -29.35 -7.55
C GLY A 288 20.59 -30.40 -6.78
N GLN A 289 20.84 -30.56 -5.48
CA GLN A 289 20.01 -31.38 -4.59
C GLN A 289 19.02 -30.48 -3.85
N PRO A 290 17.90 -31.01 -3.33
CA PRO A 290 17.08 -30.24 -2.38
C PRO A 290 17.95 -29.72 -1.23
N GLN A 291 17.82 -28.43 -0.90
CA GLN A 291 18.64 -27.76 0.11
C GLN A 291 18.62 -28.48 1.48
N PRO A 292 17.48 -29.06 1.98
CA PRO A 292 17.49 -29.81 3.23
C PRO A 292 18.34 -31.09 3.19
N VAL A 293 18.57 -31.67 2.01
CA VAL A 293 19.41 -32.86 1.81
C VAL A 293 20.87 -32.46 1.79
N SER A 294 21.22 -31.40 1.06
CA SER A 294 22.61 -30.95 0.95
C SER A 294 23.11 -30.23 2.20
N GLY A 295 22.23 -29.56 2.93
CA GLY A 295 22.57 -28.69 4.08
C GLY A 295 23.43 -27.48 3.71
N GLY A 296 23.66 -27.24 2.39
CA GLY A 296 24.42 -26.11 1.86
C GLY A 296 23.61 -24.85 1.62
N ALA A 297 24.18 -23.94 0.82
CA ALA A 297 23.47 -22.74 0.37
C ALA A 297 22.34 -23.10 -0.62
N PHE A 298 21.31 -22.29 -0.67
CA PHE A 298 20.30 -22.35 -1.73
C PHE A 298 20.90 -22.00 -3.09
N GLN A 299 20.30 -22.52 -4.16
CA GLN A 299 20.60 -22.08 -5.52
C GLN A 299 20.26 -20.60 -5.66
N SER A 300 21.16 -19.82 -6.29
CA SER A 300 20.93 -18.41 -6.52
C SER A 300 20.45 -18.16 -7.94
N HIS A 301 19.33 -17.44 -8.09
CA HIS A 301 18.78 -17.01 -9.36
C HIS A 301 19.19 -15.55 -9.66
N GLY A 302 19.38 -15.23 -10.93
CA GLY A 302 19.77 -13.88 -11.39
C GLY A 302 18.61 -12.94 -11.62
N SER A 303 17.37 -13.35 -11.30
CA SER A 303 16.19 -12.52 -11.52
C SER A 303 15.04 -12.93 -10.62
N LYS A 304 14.11 -11.99 -10.42
CA LYS A 304 12.84 -12.17 -9.74
C LYS A 304 11.75 -11.43 -10.51
N HIS A 305 10.55 -12.02 -10.65
CA HIS A 305 9.52 -11.43 -11.45
C HIS A 305 8.11 -11.76 -10.94
N GLY A 306 7.11 -11.02 -11.44
CA GLY A 306 5.71 -11.26 -11.13
C GLY A 306 4.79 -10.28 -11.86
N ALA A 307 3.48 -10.48 -11.69
CA ALA A 307 2.44 -9.70 -12.35
C ALA A 307 1.32 -9.38 -11.37
N TRP A 308 0.53 -8.36 -11.70
CA TRP A 308 -0.66 -7.98 -10.93
C TRP A 308 -1.79 -7.45 -11.79
N ILE A 309 -2.98 -7.53 -11.23
CA ILE A 309 -4.15 -6.78 -11.69
C ILE A 309 -4.82 -6.12 -10.49
N VAL A 310 -5.32 -4.89 -10.67
CA VAL A 310 -6.15 -4.18 -9.70
C VAL A 310 -7.39 -3.68 -10.41
N ILE A 311 -8.55 -3.90 -9.83
CA ILE A 311 -9.84 -3.45 -10.34
C ILE A 311 -10.55 -2.70 -9.21
N GLN A 312 -10.99 -1.49 -9.49
CA GLN A 312 -11.87 -0.72 -8.63
C GLN A 312 -13.00 -0.15 -9.49
N GLN A 313 -14.26 -0.39 -9.12
CA GLN A 313 -15.41 0.09 -9.87
C GLN A 313 -16.51 0.56 -8.94
N GLN A 314 -16.88 1.82 -9.07
CA GLN A 314 -18.09 2.32 -8.43
C GLN A 314 -19.32 1.79 -9.14
N LEU A 315 -20.26 1.21 -8.36
CA LEU A 315 -21.48 0.58 -8.86
C LEU A 315 -22.72 1.45 -8.71
N THR A 316 -22.72 2.32 -7.69
CA THR A 316 -23.86 3.20 -7.41
C THR A 316 -23.38 4.61 -7.09
N SER A 317 -24.26 5.59 -7.27
CA SER A 317 -24.11 6.95 -6.77
C SER A 317 -25.23 7.27 -5.78
N ARG A 318 -25.03 8.23 -4.91
CA ARG A 318 -26.04 8.70 -3.95
C ARG A 318 -26.17 10.20 -3.99
N GLY A 319 -27.42 10.70 -4.02
CA GLY A 319 -27.69 12.15 -4.09
C GLY A 319 -27.21 12.82 -5.38
N GLY A 320 -27.03 12.07 -6.46
CA GLY A 320 -26.55 12.58 -7.75
C GLY A 320 -25.02 12.86 -7.80
N SER A 321 -24.28 12.56 -6.72
CA SER A 321 -22.82 12.72 -6.65
C SER A 321 -22.11 11.37 -6.81
N THR A 322 -21.01 11.36 -7.55
CA THR A 322 -20.09 10.21 -7.65
C THR A 322 -19.15 10.08 -6.45
N ASP A 323 -19.14 11.06 -5.52
CA ASP A 323 -18.31 11.01 -4.30
C ASP A 323 -18.86 10.03 -3.26
N ARG A 324 -20.13 9.62 -3.42
CA ARG A 324 -20.85 8.72 -2.52
C ARG A 324 -21.42 7.54 -3.29
N GLY A 325 -21.34 6.37 -2.70
CA GLY A 325 -21.91 5.16 -3.32
C GLY A 325 -21.10 3.91 -3.01
N LEU A 326 -21.59 2.80 -3.50
CA LEU A 326 -20.99 1.48 -3.39
C LEU A 326 -19.93 1.30 -4.49
N SER A 327 -18.74 0.86 -4.11
CA SER A 327 -17.68 0.41 -5.00
C SER A 327 -17.31 -1.04 -4.70
N VAL A 328 -16.86 -1.76 -5.70
CA VAL A 328 -16.22 -3.07 -5.56
C VAL A 328 -14.75 -2.95 -5.89
N PHE A 329 -13.95 -3.81 -5.28
CA PHE A 329 -12.53 -3.93 -5.61
C PHE A 329 -12.10 -5.38 -5.75
N PHE A 330 -11.07 -5.58 -6.55
CA PHE A 330 -10.37 -6.84 -6.74
C PHE A 330 -8.88 -6.55 -6.97
N ASN A 331 -7.98 -7.29 -6.32
CA ASN A 331 -6.55 -7.21 -6.56
C ASN A 331 -5.99 -8.63 -6.54
N ALA A 332 -5.18 -8.97 -7.52
CA ALA A 332 -4.49 -10.25 -7.58
C ALA A 332 -3.04 -10.05 -7.99
N THR A 333 -2.14 -10.81 -7.37
CA THR A 333 -0.72 -10.84 -7.72
C THR A 333 -0.24 -12.28 -7.93
N MET A 334 0.71 -12.44 -8.84
CA MET A 334 1.39 -13.72 -9.11
C MET A 334 2.89 -13.49 -9.13
N HIS A 335 3.65 -14.39 -8.52
CA HIS A 335 5.09 -14.29 -8.38
C HIS A 335 5.76 -15.56 -8.90
N ASP A 336 7.03 -15.44 -9.29
CA ASP A 336 7.82 -16.62 -9.68
C ASP A 336 7.89 -17.62 -8.52
N LYS A 337 7.93 -18.91 -8.85
CA LYS A 337 7.89 -20.01 -7.86
C LYS A 337 9.26 -20.45 -7.38
N GLU A 338 10.31 -19.94 -7.99
CA GLU A 338 11.67 -20.34 -7.63
C GLU A 338 12.15 -19.53 -6.42
N THR A 339 11.75 -18.25 -6.31
CA THR A 339 12.34 -17.34 -5.33
C THR A 339 11.36 -16.71 -4.35
N ASN A 340 10.05 -17.01 -4.45
CA ASN A 340 9.05 -16.36 -3.59
C ASN A 340 8.40 -17.32 -2.59
N LEU A 341 8.25 -16.84 -1.35
CA LEU A 341 7.47 -17.50 -0.31
C LEU A 341 5.99 -17.64 -0.67
N VAL A 342 5.41 -16.58 -1.24
CA VAL A 342 4.02 -16.54 -1.70
C VAL A 342 4.02 -16.54 -3.23
N ASP A 343 3.37 -17.51 -3.85
CA ASP A 343 3.29 -17.60 -5.31
C ASP A 343 2.08 -16.88 -5.90
N ASN A 344 1.01 -16.73 -5.13
CA ASN A 344 -0.15 -15.95 -5.54
C ASN A 344 -0.95 -15.39 -4.36
N PHE A 345 -1.58 -14.26 -4.62
CA PHE A 345 -2.44 -13.54 -3.69
C PHE A 345 -3.68 -13.05 -4.44
N VAL A 346 -4.81 -13.07 -3.76
CA VAL A 346 -6.08 -12.50 -4.27
C VAL A 346 -6.82 -11.84 -3.13
N GLN A 347 -7.31 -10.62 -3.36
CA GLN A 347 -8.28 -9.96 -2.48
C GLN A 347 -9.48 -9.44 -3.28
N ALA A 348 -10.64 -9.41 -2.63
CA ALA A 348 -11.85 -8.81 -3.17
C ALA A 348 -12.70 -8.22 -2.05
N GLY A 349 -13.51 -7.24 -2.38
CA GLY A 349 -14.40 -6.66 -1.39
C GLY A 349 -15.24 -5.51 -1.92
N VAL A 350 -15.84 -4.82 -0.98
CA VAL A 350 -16.70 -3.67 -1.21
C VAL A 350 -16.31 -2.52 -0.30
N SER A 351 -16.48 -1.30 -0.78
CA SER A 351 -16.45 -0.07 0.02
C SER A 351 -17.68 0.76 -0.29
N TYR A 352 -18.25 1.39 0.72
CA TYR A 352 -19.41 2.27 0.58
C TYR A 352 -19.11 3.63 1.21
N LYS A 353 -18.99 4.67 0.41
CA LYS A 353 -18.81 6.06 0.88
C LYS A 353 -20.16 6.74 1.06
N GLY A 354 -20.37 7.37 2.22
CA GLY A 354 -21.59 8.10 2.57
C GLY A 354 -22.85 7.24 2.59
N PRO A 355 -22.89 6.13 3.36
CA PRO A 355 -24.04 5.22 3.37
C PRO A 355 -25.32 5.88 3.91
N PHE A 356 -25.20 6.91 4.75
CA PHE A 356 -26.32 7.62 5.36
C PHE A 356 -26.30 9.11 5.00
N ASP A 357 -27.49 9.70 4.75
CA ASP A 357 -27.58 11.12 4.39
C ASP A 357 -27.26 12.05 5.58
N SER A 358 -27.54 11.60 6.81
CA SER A 358 -27.14 12.30 8.04
C SER A 358 -25.63 12.25 8.31
N ARG A 359 -24.89 11.34 7.68
CA ARG A 359 -23.45 11.14 7.82
C ARG A 359 -22.80 10.88 6.46
N PRO A 360 -22.77 11.89 5.57
CA PRO A 360 -22.35 11.70 4.18
C PRO A 360 -20.85 11.46 3.99
N LYS A 361 -20.05 11.68 5.03
CA LYS A 361 -18.58 11.48 5.01
C LYS A 361 -18.14 10.17 5.64
N ASP A 362 -19.05 9.43 6.27
CA ASP A 362 -18.73 8.10 6.81
C ASP A 362 -18.49 7.09 5.69
N ASP A 363 -17.76 6.03 5.99
CA ASP A 363 -17.49 4.95 5.06
C ASP A 363 -17.66 3.58 5.73
N PHE A 364 -17.84 2.55 4.92
CA PHE A 364 -17.94 1.15 5.32
C PHE A 364 -17.12 0.32 4.36
N GLY A 365 -16.44 -0.71 4.87
CA GLY A 365 -15.70 -1.65 4.04
C GLY A 365 -15.84 -3.08 4.52
N PHE A 366 -15.85 -4.01 3.57
CA PHE A 366 -15.72 -5.44 3.81
C PHE A 366 -14.80 -6.03 2.75
N GLY A 367 -13.80 -6.80 3.19
CA GLY A 367 -12.84 -7.45 2.31
C GLY A 367 -12.56 -8.88 2.73
N VAL A 368 -12.19 -9.70 1.75
CA VAL A 368 -11.67 -11.07 1.93
C VAL A 368 -10.41 -11.23 1.11
N ALA A 369 -9.43 -11.95 1.65
CA ALA A 369 -8.16 -12.20 0.97
C ALA A 369 -7.75 -13.68 1.11
N ARG A 370 -7.02 -14.17 0.12
CA ARG A 370 -6.35 -15.46 0.10
C ARG A 370 -4.88 -15.25 -0.23
N ILE A 371 -4.00 -15.75 0.61
CA ILE A 371 -2.55 -15.66 0.47
C ILE A 371 -2.04 -17.09 0.40
N HIS A 372 -1.56 -17.52 -0.77
CA HIS A 372 -1.12 -18.90 -0.98
C HIS A 372 0.39 -19.00 -0.92
N VAL A 373 0.87 -19.81 -0.01
CA VAL A 373 2.30 -20.14 0.11
C VAL A 373 2.71 -21.04 -1.04
N ASN A 374 3.86 -20.76 -1.59
CA ASN A 374 4.46 -21.55 -2.65
C ASN A 374 4.64 -23.02 -2.19
N PRO A 375 4.11 -24.02 -2.94
CA PRO A 375 4.22 -25.43 -2.57
C PRO A 375 5.66 -25.92 -2.41
N ALA A 376 6.63 -25.28 -3.05
CA ALA A 376 8.05 -25.62 -2.89
C ALA A 376 8.53 -25.33 -1.46
N VAL A 377 8.03 -24.26 -0.81
CA VAL A 377 8.32 -23.94 0.59
C VAL A 377 7.75 -24.99 1.54
N ALA A 378 6.49 -25.42 1.30
CA ALA A 378 5.86 -26.50 2.09
C ALA A 378 6.64 -27.82 1.95
N LYS A 379 7.08 -28.13 0.74
CA LYS A 379 7.92 -29.32 0.45
C LYS A 379 9.28 -29.23 1.14
N GLN A 380 9.92 -28.05 1.15
CA GLN A 380 11.17 -27.80 1.85
C GLN A 380 11.03 -28.06 3.35
N ALA A 381 9.97 -27.50 3.99
CA ALA A 381 9.69 -27.72 5.42
C ALA A 381 9.42 -29.20 5.74
N SER A 382 8.58 -29.85 4.92
CA SER A 382 8.26 -31.29 5.09
C SER A 382 9.52 -32.18 5.00
N LEU A 383 10.37 -31.93 4.01
CA LEU A 383 11.61 -32.69 3.84
C LEU A 383 12.61 -32.46 4.99
N THR A 384 12.70 -31.20 5.48
CA THR A 384 13.52 -30.86 6.65
C THR A 384 13.08 -31.64 7.88
N ASN A 385 11.77 -31.67 8.16
CA ASN A 385 11.22 -32.42 9.29
C ASN A 385 11.45 -33.91 9.15
N GLN A 386 11.27 -34.46 7.93
CA GLN A 386 11.51 -35.88 7.65
C GLN A 386 12.97 -36.27 7.91
N LEU A 387 13.93 -35.47 7.44
CA LEU A 387 15.37 -35.75 7.62
C LEU A 387 15.80 -35.63 9.10
N ALA A 388 15.12 -34.80 9.87
CA ALA A 388 15.35 -34.64 11.31
C ALA A 388 14.58 -35.66 12.16
N ASP A 389 13.74 -36.52 11.56
CA ASP A 389 12.85 -37.46 12.25
C ASP A 389 11.90 -36.75 13.24
N ILE A 390 11.38 -35.59 12.85
CA ILE A 390 10.46 -34.74 13.65
C ILE A 390 9.10 -34.79 12.99
N SER A 391 8.08 -35.33 13.70
CA SER A 391 6.67 -35.37 13.27
C SER A 391 5.73 -34.61 14.19
N ASP A 392 6.19 -34.29 15.39
CA ASP A 392 5.39 -33.59 16.40
C ASP A 392 5.48 -32.06 16.19
N TYR A 393 4.33 -31.43 15.93
CA TYR A 393 4.23 -29.97 15.78
C TYR A 393 4.70 -29.20 17.03
N ASP A 394 4.47 -29.76 18.23
CA ASP A 394 4.87 -29.14 19.50
C ASP A 394 6.39 -29.20 19.75
N ASN A 395 7.13 -29.97 18.96
CA ASN A 395 8.58 -29.96 19.02
C ASN A 395 9.13 -28.60 18.56
N PRO A 396 9.94 -27.88 19.39
CA PRO A 396 10.50 -26.58 19.02
C PRO A 396 11.31 -26.54 17.71
N ALA A 397 11.87 -27.68 17.30
CA ALA A 397 12.63 -27.80 16.06
C ALA A 397 11.77 -28.17 14.84
N PHE A 398 10.46 -28.41 15.03
CA PHE A 398 9.54 -28.64 13.91
C PHE A 398 9.43 -27.39 13.05
N MET A 399 9.62 -27.55 11.75
CA MET A 399 9.41 -26.47 10.77
C MET A 399 7.94 -26.50 10.32
N PRO A 400 7.12 -25.47 10.64
CA PRO A 400 5.71 -25.46 10.27
C PRO A 400 5.52 -25.61 8.77
N ILE A 401 4.64 -26.52 8.36
CA ILE A 401 4.27 -26.72 6.96
C ILE A 401 3.17 -25.71 6.64
N ARG A 402 3.43 -24.88 5.63
CA ARG A 402 2.58 -23.72 5.30
C ARG A 402 1.84 -23.96 3.99
N ASP A 403 0.56 -23.59 3.93
CA ASP A 403 -0.25 -23.63 2.71
C ASP A 403 -0.93 -22.28 2.46
N THR A 404 -2.09 -22.02 3.01
CA THR A 404 -2.90 -20.83 2.66
C THR A 404 -3.40 -20.12 3.92
N GLU A 405 -3.15 -18.82 4.02
CA GLU A 405 -3.80 -17.92 4.99
C GLU A 405 -5.00 -17.24 4.31
N TYR A 406 -6.12 -17.15 5.05
CA TYR A 406 -7.30 -16.40 4.63
C TYR A 406 -7.59 -15.31 5.63
N ASP A 407 -7.76 -14.09 5.12
CA ASP A 407 -8.11 -12.92 5.91
C ASP A 407 -9.49 -12.39 5.52
N ALA A 408 -10.21 -11.88 6.50
CA ALA A 408 -11.41 -11.08 6.29
C ALA A 408 -11.41 -9.90 7.25
N GLU A 409 -11.85 -8.74 6.80
CA GLU A 409 -12.05 -7.57 7.63
C GLU A 409 -13.34 -6.86 7.26
N ILE A 410 -14.06 -6.41 8.29
CA ILE A 410 -15.18 -5.48 8.20
C ILE A 410 -14.88 -4.27 9.06
N TYR A 411 -15.09 -3.05 8.53
CA TYR A 411 -14.97 -1.83 9.30
C TYR A 411 -16.13 -0.87 9.04
N TYR A 412 -16.34 0.04 9.98
CA TYR A 412 -17.14 1.26 9.78
C TYR A 412 -16.29 2.48 10.13
N GLY A 413 -16.15 3.41 9.19
CA GLY A 413 -15.39 4.65 9.34
C GLY A 413 -16.27 5.81 9.74
N PHE A 414 -16.08 6.29 10.97
CA PHE A 414 -16.73 7.49 11.49
C PHE A 414 -15.89 8.72 11.15
N ALA A 415 -16.35 9.56 10.22
CA ALA A 415 -15.80 10.90 10.03
C ALA A 415 -16.30 11.79 11.17
N ILE A 416 -15.54 11.86 12.26
CA ILE A 416 -15.89 12.63 13.47
C ILE A 416 -15.80 14.12 13.18
N THR A 417 -14.72 14.53 12.53
CA THR A 417 -14.48 15.87 12.00
C THR A 417 -13.84 15.75 10.62
N PRO A 418 -13.66 16.83 9.85
CA PRO A 418 -12.92 16.76 8.59
C PRO A 418 -11.46 16.28 8.72
N TRP A 419 -10.86 16.39 9.90
CA TRP A 419 -9.48 16.03 10.21
C TRP A 419 -9.33 14.77 11.08
N LEU A 420 -10.43 14.15 11.57
CA LEU A 420 -10.40 12.94 12.42
C LEU A 420 -11.35 11.89 11.90
N THR A 421 -10.81 10.74 11.55
CA THR A 421 -11.57 9.52 11.24
C THR A 421 -11.22 8.41 12.22
N LEU A 422 -12.25 7.70 12.71
CA LEU A 422 -12.11 6.50 13.55
C LEU A 422 -12.74 5.32 12.82
N ARG A 423 -11.98 4.22 12.64
CA ARG A 423 -12.45 2.98 11.99
C ARG A 423 -12.35 1.79 12.94
N PRO A 424 -13.35 1.55 13.84
CA PRO A 424 -13.48 0.25 14.48
C PRO A 424 -13.64 -0.83 13.41
N ASN A 425 -12.98 -1.98 13.64
CA ASN A 425 -13.01 -3.12 12.72
C ASN A 425 -13.01 -4.45 13.45
N LEU A 426 -13.40 -5.49 12.74
CA LEU A 426 -13.30 -6.87 13.14
C LEU A 426 -12.61 -7.66 12.04
N GLN A 427 -11.56 -8.38 12.40
CA GLN A 427 -10.78 -9.21 11.49
C GLN A 427 -10.96 -10.69 11.86
N TYR A 428 -11.02 -11.54 10.85
CA TYR A 428 -10.98 -12.99 10.99
C TYR A 428 -9.81 -13.52 10.15
N ILE A 429 -8.91 -14.24 10.79
CA ILE A 429 -7.72 -14.83 10.15
C ILE A 429 -7.84 -16.35 10.30
N ARG A 430 -7.89 -17.07 9.18
CA ARG A 430 -7.90 -18.54 9.17
C ARG A 430 -6.53 -19.04 8.72
N HIS A 431 -6.00 -20.04 9.44
CA HIS A 431 -4.66 -20.59 9.26
C HIS A 431 -3.59 -19.49 9.25
N PRO A 432 -3.40 -18.75 10.38
CA PRO A 432 -2.39 -17.73 10.49
C PRO A 432 -1.01 -18.22 10.05
N GLY A 433 -0.37 -17.53 9.12
CA GLY A 433 0.89 -17.95 8.53
C GLY A 433 0.77 -19.06 7.47
N GLY A 434 -0.44 -19.50 7.13
CA GLY A 434 -0.70 -20.67 6.30
C GLY A 434 -0.50 -21.98 7.05
N VAL A 435 -0.50 -21.96 8.40
CA VAL A 435 -0.23 -23.13 9.27
C VAL A 435 -1.54 -23.69 9.79
N ASP A 436 -1.88 -24.94 9.44
CA ASP A 436 -3.14 -25.59 9.78
C ASP A 436 -3.31 -25.85 11.29
N GLU A 437 -2.18 -26.05 12.00
CA GLU A 437 -2.15 -26.30 13.44
C GLU A 437 -2.42 -25.03 14.28
N VAL A 438 -2.35 -23.86 13.68
CA VAL A 438 -2.67 -22.58 14.37
C VAL A 438 -4.17 -22.32 14.30
N ASP A 439 -4.80 -22.16 15.46
CA ASP A 439 -6.22 -21.84 15.55
C ASP A 439 -6.56 -20.55 14.82
N SER A 440 -7.69 -20.54 14.10
CA SER A 440 -8.22 -19.32 13.49
C SER A 440 -8.42 -18.21 14.53
N ALA A 441 -8.03 -16.99 14.18
CA ALA A 441 -8.06 -15.85 15.09
C ALA A 441 -9.20 -14.88 14.78
N VAL A 442 -9.76 -14.29 15.85
CA VAL A 442 -10.68 -13.15 15.78
C VAL A 442 -10.04 -11.97 16.47
N VAL A 443 -9.87 -10.87 15.75
CA VAL A 443 -9.20 -9.66 16.22
C VAL A 443 -10.15 -8.48 16.13
N ALA A 444 -10.31 -7.73 17.23
CA ALA A 444 -10.94 -6.41 17.20
C ALA A 444 -9.88 -5.34 16.97
N GLY A 445 -10.13 -4.44 16.05
CA GLY A 445 -9.24 -3.34 15.71
C GLY A 445 -9.88 -1.96 15.84
N LEU A 446 -9.03 -0.94 15.97
CA LEU A 446 -9.42 0.46 15.87
C LEU A 446 -8.29 1.20 15.13
N LYS A 447 -8.59 1.69 13.94
CA LYS A 447 -7.70 2.58 13.17
C LYS A 447 -8.16 4.01 13.35
N MET A 448 -7.24 4.89 13.72
CA MET A 448 -7.45 6.33 13.87
C MET A 448 -6.57 7.07 12.89
N ALA A 449 -7.12 8.05 12.19
CA ALA A 449 -6.37 8.93 11.31
C ALA A 449 -6.65 10.39 11.65
N VAL A 450 -5.57 11.18 11.78
CA VAL A 450 -5.61 12.60 12.13
C VAL A 450 -4.77 13.39 11.13
N LYS A 451 -5.34 14.49 10.60
CA LYS A 451 -4.63 15.51 9.82
C LYS A 451 -4.44 16.76 10.69
N PHE A 452 -3.18 17.20 10.86
CA PHE A 452 -2.85 18.37 11.65
C PHE A 452 -2.73 19.64 10.82
#